data_9281a954676fbbddd8063890c102a387
#
_entry.id   9281a954676fbbddd8063890c102a387
#
_cell.length_a   1.000
_cell.length_b   1.000
_cell.length_c   1.000
_cell.angle_alpha   90.00
_cell.angle_beta   90.00
_cell.angle_gamma   90.00
#
_symmetry.space_group_name_H-M   'P 1'
#
loop_
_entity.id
_entity.type
_entity.pdbx_description
1 polymer ?
#
loop_
_entity_poly.entity_id
_entity_poly.type
_entity_poly.pdbx_seq_one_letter_code
_entity_poly.pdbx_strand_id
1 'polypeptide(L)'
;SDLATVTDKNHVECGGETYECDNLLLCTGSETFVPAIPGIDKVSYWTHRDALDNKELPASLAIIGGGVIGMEFASFFNSLGVQVTVVEMLDEILGGGMDRELAGMLRAEYAKRGIKFMLSAKVVSVAQDAAEASSLIQVNYETADGPGSVVAERLLMSVGRRPVMKGFGLENLGLERTERGNVFVNGQMQTSVPGVYACGDLTGYSLLAHTAVRE
;
A
#
# COMPACT_ATOMS: atom_id res chain seq x y z
N SER A 1 -20.37 15.32 1.09
CA SER A 1 -20.14 14.04 1.79
C SER A 1 -19.29 14.33 3.00
N ASP A 2 -19.75 13.92 4.17
CA ASP A 2 -19.12 14.20 5.44
C ASP A 2 -18.47 12.94 6.00
N LEU A 3 -17.51 13.11 6.91
CA LEU A 3 -16.87 12.00 7.59
C LEU A 3 -17.86 11.38 8.59
N ALA A 4 -18.05 10.07 8.51
CA ALA A 4 -18.84 9.33 9.47
C ALA A 4 -17.97 8.89 10.66
N THR A 5 -18.49 8.98 11.87
CA THR A 5 -17.82 8.55 13.11
C THR A 5 -18.71 7.59 13.88
N VAL A 6 -18.21 6.41 14.17
CA VAL A 6 -18.89 5.43 15.01
C VAL A 6 -18.72 5.87 16.46
N THR A 7 -19.82 6.15 17.15
CA THR A 7 -19.83 6.52 18.57
C THR A 7 -19.97 5.30 19.47
N ASP A 8 -20.79 4.35 19.06
CA ASP A 8 -20.92 3.01 19.65
C ASP A 8 -21.44 2.00 18.61
N LYS A 9 -21.75 0.77 19.03
CA LYS A 9 -22.20 -0.30 18.12
C LYS A 9 -23.54 -0.05 17.44
N ASN A 10 -24.33 0.89 17.93
CA ASN A 10 -25.67 1.19 17.44
C ASN A 10 -25.79 2.63 16.88
N HIS A 11 -24.76 3.46 17.01
CA HIS A 11 -24.84 4.87 16.61
C HIS A 11 -23.65 5.30 15.74
N VAL A 12 -23.97 6.02 14.68
CA VAL A 12 -23.01 6.64 13.77
C VAL A 12 -23.36 8.12 13.59
N GLU A 13 -22.42 9.00 13.82
CA GLU A 13 -22.56 10.43 13.55
C GLU A 13 -22.01 10.77 12.16
N CYS A 14 -22.75 11.57 11.38
CA CYS A 14 -22.33 12.07 10.07
C CYS A 14 -23.06 13.39 9.76
N GLY A 15 -22.32 14.43 9.36
CA GLY A 15 -22.90 15.73 8.99
C GLY A 15 -23.66 16.44 10.12
N GLY A 16 -23.36 16.14 11.37
CA GLY A 16 -24.06 16.71 12.56
C GLY A 16 -25.35 15.97 12.93
N GLU A 17 -25.67 14.88 12.26
CA GLU A 17 -26.80 14.00 12.56
C GLU A 17 -26.30 12.68 13.14
N THR A 18 -27.11 12.07 14.04
CA THR A 18 -26.86 10.73 14.61
C THR A 18 -27.80 9.74 13.96
N TYR A 19 -27.24 8.66 13.45
CA TYR A 19 -27.96 7.54 12.85
C TYR A 19 -27.95 6.36 13.81
N GLU A 20 -29.13 5.84 14.14
CA GLU A 20 -29.29 4.64 14.97
C GLU A 20 -29.42 3.39 14.05
N CYS A 21 -28.80 2.28 14.42
CA CYS A 21 -28.85 1.03 13.68
C CYS A 21 -28.87 -0.20 14.58
N ASP A 22 -29.56 -1.25 14.15
CA ASP A 22 -29.54 -2.56 14.81
C ASP A 22 -28.25 -3.34 14.49
N ASN A 23 -27.72 -3.14 13.29
CA ASN A 23 -26.50 -3.77 12.82
C ASN A 23 -25.61 -2.74 12.14
N LEU A 24 -24.31 -2.84 12.40
CA LEU A 24 -23.27 -1.97 11.84
C LEU A 24 -22.33 -2.77 10.96
N LEU A 25 -22.16 -2.39 9.68
CA LEU A 25 -21.19 -2.97 8.76
C LEU A 25 -20.01 -2.01 8.55
N LEU A 26 -18.80 -2.46 8.86
CA LEU A 26 -17.57 -1.71 8.72
C LEU A 26 -16.89 -2.05 7.39
N CYS A 27 -16.77 -1.05 6.51
CA CYS A 27 -16.16 -1.17 5.17
C CYS A 27 -15.09 -0.09 4.95
N THR A 28 -14.30 0.25 5.97
CA THR A 28 -13.32 1.34 5.91
C THR A 28 -12.09 1.03 5.03
N GLY A 29 -11.95 -0.24 4.63
CA GLY A 29 -10.93 -0.64 3.68
C GLY A 29 -9.50 -0.60 4.22
N SER A 30 -8.56 -0.28 3.34
CA SER A 30 -7.13 -0.20 3.66
C SER A 30 -6.47 1.03 3.04
N GLU A 31 -5.31 1.39 3.58
CA GLU A 31 -4.46 2.46 3.07
C GLU A 31 -3.05 1.95 2.76
N THR A 32 -2.27 2.70 1.98
CA THR A 32 -0.86 2.38 1.72
C THR A 32 -0.09 2.38 3.04
N PHE A 33 0.63 1.29 3.29
CA PHE A 33 1.58 1.25 4.39
C PHE A 33 2.86 1.99 3.97
N VAL A 34 3.27 2.97 4.76
CA VAL A 34 4.54 3.68 4.59
C VAL A 34 5.39 3.38 5.82
N PRO A 35 6.47 2.60 5.67
CA PRO A 35 7.37 2.31 6.78
C PRO A 35 8.16 3.55 7.19
N ALA A 36 8.66 3.55 8.42
CA ALA A 36 9.51 4.62 8.94
C ALA A 36 10.94 4.52 8.34
N ILE A 37 11.06 4.88 7.05
CA ILE A 37 12.36 4.95 6.36
C ILE A 37 12.99 6.30 6.70
N PRO A 38 14.26 6.36 7.16
CA PRO A 38 14.97 7.61 7.38
C PRO A 38 14.91 8.54 6.17
N GLY A 39 14.41 9.77 6.38
CA GLY A 39 14.26 10.79 5.34
C GLY A 39 12.96 10.78 4.56
N ILE A 40 12.05 9.81 4.80
CA ILE A 40 10.78 9.70 4.06
C ILE A 40 9.87 10.92 4.25
N ASP A 41 9.94 11.56 5.40
CA ASP A 41 9.21 12.77 5.76
C ASP A 41 9.70 14.04 5.03
N LYS A 42 10.87 13.96 4.39
CA LYS A 42 11.54 15.06 3.69
C LYS A 42 11.52 14.93 2.17
N VAL A 43 10.95 13.85 1.64
CA VAL A 43 10.86 13.60 0.21
C VAL A 43 9.41 13.59 -0.25
N SER A 44 9.18 14.04 -1.49
CA SER A 44 7.87 13.92 -2.11
C SER A 44 7.74 12.54 -2.76
N TYR A 45 7.02 11.62 -2.11
CA TYR A 45 6.74 10.30 -2.67
C TYR A 45 5.27 10.18 -3.08
N TRP A 46 5.02 9.30 -4.02
CA TRP A 46 3.70 8.89 -4.46
C TRP A 46 3.20 7.65 -3.71
N THR A 47 1.94 7.63 -3.43
CA THR A 47 1.15 6.42 -3.22
C THR A 47 0.48 6.00 -4.53
N HIS A 48 -0.27 4.89 -4.51
CA HIS A 48 -1.07 4.49 -5.67
C HIS A 48 -2.07 5.58 -6.13
N ARG A 49 -2.61 6.39 -5.20
CA ARG A 49 -3.53 7.48 -5.52
C ARG A 49 -2.83 8.58 -6.29
N ASP A 50 -1.68 9.03 -5.80
CA ASP A 50 -0.89 10.07 -6.47
C ASP A 50 -0.46 9.63 -7.86
N ALA A 51 -0.07 8.35 -8.02
CA ALA A 51 0.31 7.78 -9.29
C ALA A 51 -0.86 7.71 -10.30
N LEU A 52 -2.08 7.40 -9.83
CA LEU A 52 -3.29 7.36 -10.67
C LEU A 52 -3.79 8.77 -11.06
N ASP A 53 -3.68 9.73 -10.14
CA ASP A 53 -4.13 11.12 -10.36
C ASP A 53 -3.10 11.97 -11.11
N ASN A 54 -1.90 11.44 -11.34
CA ASN A 54 -0.81 12.16 -12.00
C ASN A 54 -1.17 12.56 -13.44
N LYS A 55 -0.79 13.78 -13.83
CA LYS A 55 -1.07 14.36 -15.15
C LYS A 55 0.17 14.45 -16.04
N GLU A 56 1.35 14.26 -15.48
CA GLU A 56 2.64 14.42 -16.19
C GLU A 56 3.52 13.18 -15.98
N LEU A 57 4.05 12.63 -17.05
CA LEU A 57 4.95 11.49 -16.97
C LEU A 57 6.34 11.92 -16.50
N PRO A 58 6.89 11.31 -15.45
CA PRO A 58 8.27 11.56 -15.06
C PRO A 58 9.24 10.89 -16.04
N ALA A 59 10.45 11.40 -16.15
CA ALA A 59 11.50 10.74 -16.92
C ALA A 59 11.94 9.42 -16.27
N SER A 60 11.90 9.35 -14.93
CA SER A 60 12.29 8.14 -14.17
C SER A 60 11.46 7.97 -12.90
N LEU A 61 11.21 6.70 -12.54
CA LEU A 61 10.44 6.30 -11.37
C LEU A 61 11.18 5.20 -10.60
N ALA A 62 11.44 5.45 -9.32
CA ALA A 62 11.83 4.42 -8.37
C ALA A 62 10.59 3.89 -7.68
N ILE A 63 10.45 2.57 -7.56
CA ILE A 63 9.35 1.91 -6.85
C ILE A 63 9.95 1.13 -5.70
N ILE A 64 9.56 1.46 -4.46
CA ILE A 64 9.91 0.66 -3.29
C ILE A 64 8.79 -0.36 -3.07
N GLY A 65 9.13 -1.64 -3.24
CA GLY A 65 8.23 -2.79 -3.14
C GLY A 65 7.86 -3.40 -4.50
N GLY A 66 8.23 -4.66 -4.69
CA GLY A 66 7.97 -5.48 -5.87
C GLY A 66 6.71 -6.36 -5.76
N GLY A 67 5.76 -5.99 -4.90
CA GLY A 67 4.45 -6.65 -4.80
C GLY A 67 3.54 -6.36 -6.00
N VAL A 68 2.31 -6.89 -5.99
CA VAL A 68 1.35 -6.79 -7.12
C VAL A 68 1.18 -5.34 -7.59
N ILE A 69 0.87 -4.42 -6.67
CA ILE A 69 0.66 -3.00 -7.00
C ILE A 69 1.92 -2.38 -7.60
N GLY A 70 3.10 -2.65 -7.01
CA GLY A 70 4.37 -2.15 -7.53
C GLY A 70 4.66 -2.65 -8.94
N MET A 71 4.37 -3.90 -9.22
CA MET A 71 4.58 -4.51 -10.53
C MET A 71 3.58 -4.02 -11.58
N GLU A 72 2.33 -3.77 -11.22
CA GLU A 72 1.33 -3.14 -12.09
C GLU A 72 1.77 -1.74 -12.52
N PHE A 73 2.18 -0.89 -11.56
CA PHE A 73 2.70 0.44 -11.87
C PHE A 73 4.03 0.40 -12.63
N ALA A 74 4.91 -0.54 -12.32
CA ALA A 74 6.16 -0.72 -13.07
C ALA A 74 5.88 -1.00 -14.55
N SER A 75 4.94 -1.90 -14.85
CA SER A 75 4.51 -2.22 -16.21
C SER A 75 3.85 -1.03 -16.88
N PHE A 76 2.93 -0.36 -16.20
CA PHE A 76 2.20 0.79 -16.71
C PHE A 76 3.15 1.93 -17.12
N PHE A 77 3.96 2.42 -16.18
CA PHE A 77 4.86 3.55 -16.46
C PHE A 77 5.96 3.18 -17.48
N ASN A 78 6.49 1.97 -17.42
CA ASN A 78 7.46 1.52 -18.42
C ASN A 78 6.87 1.49 -19.83
N SER A 79 5.62 1.06 -20.00
CA SER A 79 4.94 1.05 -21.31
C SER A 79 4.72 2.45 -21.88
N LEU A 80 4.75 3.48 -21.03
CA LEU A 80 4.67 4.89 -21.41
C LEU A 80 6.06 5.55 -21.60
N GLY A 81 7.14 4.76 -21.55
CA GLY A 81 8.49 5.22 -21.80
C GLY A 81 9.24 5.74 -20.57
N VAL A 82 8.67 5.63 -19.37
CA VAL A 82 9.32 6.00 -18.11
C VAL A 82 10.43 4.98 -17.78
N GLN A 83 11.59 5.45 -17.35
CA GLN A 83 12.65 4.57 -16.83
C GLN A 83 12.30 4.10 -15.42
N VAL A 84 11.96 2.82 -15.27
CA VAL A 84 11.51 2.26 -14.00
C VAL A 84 12.59 1.42 -13.33
N THR A 85 12.80 1.65 -12.02
CA THR A 85 13.63 0.78 -11.17
C THR A 85 12.83 0.36 -9.95
N VAL A 86 12.73 -0.95 -9.72
CA VAL A 86 12.05 -1.55 -8.56
C VAL A 86 13.11 -1.96 -7.54
N VAL A 87 12.93 -1.53 -6.28
CA VAL A 87 13.77 -1.92 -5.14
C VAL A 87 12.92 -2.81 -4.23
N GLU A 88 13.28 -4.09 -4.15
CA GLU A 88 12.55 -5.12 -3.41
C GLU A 88 13.45 -5.77 -2.35
N MET A 89 12.96 -5.85 -1.13
CA MET A 89 13.67 -6.44 -0.01
C MET A 89 13.78 -7.96 -0.11
N LEU A 90 12.80 -8.60 -0.73
CA LEU A 90 12.81 -10.04 -0.99
C LEU A 90 13.70 -10.39 -2.17
N ASP A 91 14.05 -11.65 -2.27
CA ASP A 91 14.89 -12.19 -3.34
C ASP A 91 14.14 -12.45 -4.66
N GLU A 92 12.80 -12.22 -4.67
CA GLU A 92 11.98 -12.25 -5.88
C GLU A 92 10.79 -11.30 -5.75
N ILE A 93 10.26 -10.83 -6.89
CA ILE A 93 9.03 -10.03 -6.97
C ILE A 93 7.81 -10.88 -6.61
N LEU A 94 6.67 -10.22 -6.30
CA LEU A 94 5.40 -10.87 -5.97
C LEU A 94 5.50 -11.83 -4.77
N GLY A 95 6.47 -11.64 -3.89
CA GLY A 95 6.68 -12.48 -2.71
C GLY A 95 5.44 -12.56 -1.82
N GLY A 96 5.28 -13.71 -1.13
CA GLY A 96 4.22 -13.91 -0.13
C GLY A 96 2.97 -14.63 -0.59
N GLY A 97 2.96 -15.29 -1.75
CA GLY A 97 1.81 -16.09 -2.21
C GLY A 97 1.80 -16.45 -3.68
N MET A 98 2.71 -15.88 -4.45
CA MET A 98 2.87 -16.21 -5.87
C MET A 98 3.88 -17.35 -6.04
N ASP A 99 3.63 -18.23 -7.02
CA ASP A 99 4.61 -19.22 -7.44
C ASP A 99 5.90 -18.54 -7.89
N ARG A 100 7.04 -18.99 -7.33
CA ARG A 100 8.34 -18.35 -7.53
C ARG A 100 8.84 -18.45 -8.98
N GLU A 101 8.56 -19.55 -9.67
CA GLU A 101 8.95 -19.74 -11.06
C GLU A 101 8.19 -18.76 -11.96
N LEU A 102 6.89 -18.63 -11.76
CA LEU A 102 6.06 -17.66 -12.49
C LEU A 102 6.47 -16.21 -12.20
N ALA A 103 6.79 -15.87 -10.95
CA ALA A 103 7.30 -14.55 -10.59
C ALA A 103 8.63 -14.24 -11.31
N GLY A 104 9.57 -15.20 -11.33
CA GLY A 104 10.84 -15.10 -12.05
C GLY A 104 10.65 -14.93 -13.56
N MET A 105 9.71 -15.65 -14.16
CA MET A 105 9.38 -15.50 -15.58
C MET A 105 8.84 -14.11 -15.90
N LEU A 106 7.92 -13.58 -15.07
CA LEU A 106 7.38 -12.24 -15.23
C LEU A 106 8.48 -11.18 -15.08
N ARG A 107 9.33 -11.31 -14.08
CA ARG A 107 10.46 -10.39 -13.87
C ARG A 107 11.43 -10.40 -15.06
N ALA A 108 11.75 -11.59 -15.59
CA ALA A 108 12.61 -11.71 -16.76
C ALA A 108 12.00 -11.02 -18.00
N GLU A 109 10.69 -11.14 -18.20
CA GLU A 109 9.99 -10.45 -19.29
C GLU A 109 9.99 -8.93 -19.12
N TYR A 110 9.78 -8.45 -17.89
CA TYR A 110 9.83 -7.02 -17.60
C TYR A 110 11.25 -6.44 -17.70
N ALA A 111 12.27 -7.21 -17.32
CA ALA A 111 13.66 -6.81 -17.50
C ALA A 111 14.03 -6.64 -18.99
N LYS A 112 13.52 -7.50 -19.89
CA LYS A 112 13.68 -7.35 -21.35
C LYS A 112 13.07 -6.04 -21.87
N ARG A 113 12.03 -5.54 -21.21
CA ARG A 113 11.38 -4.27 -21.53
C ARG A 113 12.08 -3.06 -20.92
N GLY A 114 13.17 -3.27 -20.17
CA GLY A 114 14.01 -2.22 -19.59
C GLY A 114 13.72 -1.85 -18.14
N ILE A 115 12.80 -2.57 -17.45
CA ILE A 115 12.60 -2.37 -16.03
C ILE A 115 13.81 -2.96 -15.28
N LYS A 116 14.40 -2.17 -14.38
CA LYS A 116 15.51 -2.61 -13.52
C LYS A 116 14.98 -3.12 -12.19
N PHE A 117 15.60 -4.17 -11.66
CA PHE A 117 15.25 -4.78 -10.39
C PHE A 117 16.46 -4.82 -9.47
N MET A 118 16.33 -4.27 -8.27
CA MET A 118 17.24 -4.41 -7.14
C MET A 118 16.54 -5.33 -6.15
N LEU A 119 16.85 -6.63 -6.22
CA LEU A 119 16.30 -7.67 -5.32
C LEU A 119 17.21 -7.87 -4.11
N SER A 120 16.67 -8.47 -3.04
CA SER A 120 17.36 -8.59 -1.75
C SER A 120 17.91 -7.25 -1.26
N ALA A 121 17.25 -6.16 -1.65
CA ALA A 121 17.71 -4.79 -1.44
C ALA A 121 16.82 -4.11 -0.38
N LYS A 122 17.33 -4.05 0.85
CA LYS A 122 16.65 -3.38 1.96
C LYS A 122 16.89 -1.88 1.89
N VAL A 123 15.84 -1.10 1.66
CA VAL A 123 15.94 0.36 1.70
C VAL A 123 16.29 0.83 3.12
N VAL A 124 17.34 1.63 3.24
CA VAL A 124 17.85 2.13 4.52
C VAL A 124 17.63 3.63 4.71
N SER A 125 17.52 4.39 3.62
CA SER A 125 17.16 5.81 3.67
C SER A 125 16.71 6.33 2.31
N VAL A 126 16.01 7.46 2.33
CA VAL A 126 15.70 8.25 1.14
C VAL A 126 16.13 9.70 1.37
N ALA A 127 16.52 10.38 0.30
CA ALA A 127 16.92 11.78 0.35
C ALA A 127 16.49 12.52 -0.93
N GLN A 128 16.17 13.79 -0.78
CA GLN A 128 15.89 14.71 -1.88
C GLN A 128 16.52 16.04 -1.55
N ASP A 129 17.24 16.63 -2.49
CA ASP A 129 17.80 17.98 -2.29
C ASP A 129 16.69 19.02 -2.45
N ALA A 130 16.32 19.67 -1.36
CA ALA A 130 15.25 20.67 -1.34
C ALA A 130 15.64 21.99 -2.03
N ALA A 131 16.91 22.19 -2.39
CA ALA A 131 17.40 23.42 -2.97
C ALA A 131 17.07 23.59 -4.46
N GLU A 132 16.70 22.52 -5.15
CA GLU A 132 16.36 22.55 -6.57
C GLU A 132 14.93 22.08 -6.82
N ALA A 133 14.16 22.84 -7.59
CA ALA A 133 12.78 22.51 -7.97
C ALA A 133 12.66 21.21 -8.79
N SER A 134 13.77 20.72 -9.33
CA SER A 134 13.90 19.46 -10.09
C SER A 134 14.74 18.42 -9.36
N SER A 135 14.79 18.48 -8.01
CA SER A 135 15.67 17.61 -7.26
C SER A 135 15.25 16.13 -7.39
N LEU A 136 16.22 15.33 -7.80
CA LEU A 136 16.07 13.89 -7.91
C LEU A 136 15.98 13.26 -6.51
N ILE A 137 15.19 12.21 -6.38
CA ILE A 137 15.06 11.45 -5.15
C ILE A 137 16.08 10.31 -5.18
N GLN A 138 16.92 10.25 -4.16
CA GLN A 138 17.87 9.16 -3.97
C GLN A 138 17.30 8.15 -2.98
N VAL A 139 17.24 6.89 -3.40
CA VAL A 139 16.84 5.73 -2.58
C VAL A 139 18.11 4.92 -2.28
N ASN A 140 18.54 4.90 -1.02
CA ASN A 140 19.71 4.12 -0.59
C ASN A 140 19.24 2.77 -0.03
N TYR A 141 19.91 1.71 -0.40
CA TYR A 141 19.60 0.35 0.02
C TYR A 141 20.88 -0.45 0.35
N GLU A 142 20.69 -1.52 1.08
CA GLU A 142 21.74 -2.50 1.41
C GLU A 142 21.36 -3.87 0.84
N THR A 143 22.36 -4.56 0.31
CA THR A 143 22.30 -5.97 -0.13
C THR A 143 23.42 -6.75 0.52
N ALA A 144 23.45 -8.06 0.34
CA ALA A 144 24.56 -8.92 0.78
C ALA A 144 25.91 -8.52 0.15
N ASP A 145 25.88 -7.92 -1.04
CA ASP A 145 27.08 -7.49 -1.77
C ASP A 145 27.53 -6.07 -1.38
N GLY A 146 26.78 -5.40 -0.51
CA GLY A 146 27.09 -4.07 -0.01
C GLY A 146 26.00 -3.03 -0.30
N PRO A 147 26.26 -1.75 0.02
CA PRO A 147 25.33 -0.66 -0.19
C PRO A 147 25.19 -0.28 -1.67
N GLY A 148 23.99 0.14 -2.04
CA GLY A 148 23.69 0.68 -3.35
C GLY A 148 22.72 1.84 -3.29
N SER A 149 22.51 2.52 -4.42
CA SER A 149 21.52 3.58 -4.52
C SER A 149 20.85 3.60 -5.90
N VAL A 150 19.60 4.10 -5.91
CA VAL A 150 18.83 4.43 -7.12
C VAL A 150 18.45 5.90 -7.04
N VAL A 151 18.58 6.59 -8.17
CA VAL A 151 18.18 8.00 -8.30
C VAL A 151 17.06 8.08 -9.33
N ALA A 152 15.97 8.77 -8.99
CA ALA A 152 14.82 8.94 -9.88
C ALA A 152 14.13 10.29 -9.65
N GLU A 153 13.36 10.72 -10.64
CA GLU A 153 12.57 11.96 -10.57
C GLU A 153 11.36 11.80 -9.61
N ARG A 154 10.79 10.60 -9.56
CA ARG A 154 9.67 10.28 -8.64
C ARG A 154 9.93 8.97 -7.90
N LEU A 155 9.33 8.88 -6.72
CA LEU A 155 9.34 7.72 -5.85
C LEU A 155 7.92 7.24 -5.62
N LEU A 156 7.64 5.95 -5.89
CA LEU A 156 6.37 5.30 -5.55
C LEU A 156 6.57 4.35 -4.37
N MET A 157 5.75 4.52 -3.33
CA MET A 157 5.71 3.63 -2.17
C MET A 157 4.68 2.52 -2.39
N SER A 158 5.14 1.27 -2.44
CA SER A 158 4.33 0.09 -2.75
C SER A 158 4.67 -1.15 -1.93
N VAL A 159 4.97 -0.97 -0.64
CA VAL A 159 5.42 -2.05 0.27
C VAL A 159 4.27 -2.76 1.00
N GLY A 160 3.03 -2.52 0.60
CA GLY A 160 1.85 -3.16 1.15
C GLY A 160 0.78 -2.19 1.62
N ARG A 161 -0.25 -2.75 2.25
CA ARG A 161 -1.42 -2.03 2.75
C ARG A 161 -1.67 -2.38 4.21
N ARG A 162 -2.32 -1.48 4.93
CA ARG A 162 -2.79 -1.72 6.29
C ARG A 162 -4.27 -1.35 6.41
N PRO A 163 -5.04 -2.02 7.29
CA PRO A 163 -6.45 -1.69 7.50
C PRO A 163 -6.61 -0.26 8.03
N VAL A 164 -7.64 0.44 7.57
CA VAL A 164 -7.98 1.77 8.08
C VAL A 164 -8.78 1.63 9.37
N MET A 165 -8.08 1.80 10.50
CA MET A 165 -8.62 1.62 11.84
C MET A 165 -8.81 2.93 12.60
N LYS A 166 -8.37 4.05 12.05
CA LYS A 166 -8.40 5.37 12.70
C LYS A 166 -9.23 6.36 11.89
N GLY A 167 -9.77 7.36 12.59
CA GLY A 167 -10.50 8.47 11.96
C GLY A 167 -11.99 8.22 11.75
N PHE A 168 -12.49 7.02 12.13
CA PHE A 168 -13.90 6.63 12.00
C PHE A 168 -14.53 6.21 13.33
N GLY A 169 -13.84 6.39 14.46
CA GLY A 169 -14.36 6.00 15.79
C GLY A 169 -14.38 4.49 16.04
N LEU A 170 -13.67 3.67 15.25
CA LEU A 170 -13.66 2.21 15.43
C LEU A 170 -13.05 1.78 16.76
N GLU A 171 -12.22 2.60 17.38
CA GLU A 171 -11.68 2.43 18.73
C GLU A 171 -12.76 2.34 19.81
N ASN A 172 -13.93 2.95 19.59
CA ASN A 172 -15.06 2.94 20.52
C ASN A 172 -15.73 1.56 20.62
N LEU A 173 -15.47 0.67 19.64
CA LEU A 173 -16.10 -0.64 19.57
C LEU A 173 -15.32 -1.74 20.32
N GLY A 174 -14.05 -1.53 20.66
CA GLY A 174 -13.23 -2.56 21.31
C GLY A 174 -13.03 -3.84 20.47
N LEU A 175 -12.90 -3.69 19.14
CA LEU A 175 -12.79 -4.79 18.19
C LEU A 175 -11.55 -5.65 18.44
N GLU A 176 -11.71 -6.96 18.43
CA GLU A 176 -10.60 -7.91 18.40
C GLU A 176 -9.86 -7.82 17.06
N ARG A 177 -8.54 -7.98 17.12
CA ARG A 177 -7.66 -7.89 15.94
C ARG A 177 -6.86 -9.16 15.74
N THR A 178 -6.57 -9.46 14.49
CA THR A 178 -5.62 -10.51 14.12
C THR A 178 -4.19 -10.08 14.47
N GLU A 179 -3.24 -11.01 14.45
CA GLU A 179 -1.81 -10.73 14.63
C GLU A 179 -1.28 -9.68 13.62
N ARG A 180 -1.89 -9.60 12.45
CA ARG A 180 -1.55 -8.62 11.40
C ARG A 180 -2.23 -7.27 11.57
N GLY A 181 -3.05 -7.09 12.63
CA GLY A 181 -3.73 -5.84 12.95
C GLY A 181 -5.07 -5.62 12.24
N ASN A 182 -5.53 -6.56 11.42
CA ASN A 182 -6.84 -6.53 10.77
C ASN A 182 -7.97 -6.82 11.79
N VAL A 183 -9.19 -6.41 11.49
CA VAL A 183 -10.36 -6.77 12.29
C VAL A 183 -10.61 -8.27 12.20
N PHE A 184 -10.69 -8.93 13.36
CA PHE A 184 -11.09 -10.34 13.41
C PHE A 184 -12.59 -10.46 13.09
N VAL A 185 -12.94 -11.42 12.21
CA VAL A 185 -14.32 -11.80 11.92
C VAL A 185 -14.47 -13.32 11.86
N ASN A 186 -15.65 -13.80 12.15
CA ASN A 186 -16.01 -15.21 12.00
C ASN A 186 -16.45 -15.54 10.56
N GLY A 187 -16.88 -16.78 10.31
CA GLY A 187 -17.35 -17.23 8.99
C GLY A 187 -18.63 -16.55 8.47
N GLN A 188 -19.23 -15.68 9.24
CA GLN A 188 -20.40 -14.86 8.88
C GLN A 188 -20.05 -13.37 8.81
N MET A 189 -18.77 -13.03 8.72
CA MET A 189 -18.24 -11.67 8.75
C MET A 189 -18.57 -10.86 10.02
N GLN A 190 -19.03 -11.53 11.09
CA GLN A 190 -19.30 -10.88 12.37
C GLN A 190 -18.00 -10.69 13.16
N THR A 191 -17.81 -9.50 13.71
CA THR A 191 -16.68 -9.16 14.58
C THR A 191 -16.85 -9.77 15.98
N SER A 192 -15.93 -9.49 16.90
CA SER A 192 -16.05 -9.83 18.32
C SER A 192 -17.20 -9.10 19.02
N VAL A 193 -17.78 -8.06 18.41
CA VAL A 193 -18.88 -7.27 18.97
C VAL A 193 -20.21 -7.69 18.32
N PRO A 194 -21.20 -8.19 19.09
CA PRO A 194 -22.49 -8.60 18.55
C PRO A 194 -23.22 -7.46 17.82
N GLY A 195 -23.70 -7.76 16.60
CA GLY A 195 -24.36 -6.78 15.73
C GLY A 195 -23.38 -5.92 14.91
N VAL A 196 -22.05 -6.12 15.06
CA VAL A 196 -21.04 -5.43 14.27
C VAL A 196 -20.35 -6.42 13.32
N TYR A 197 -20.33 -6.08 12.05
CA TYR A 197 -19.76 -6.86 10.96
C TYR A 197 -18.65 -6.06 10.27
N ALA A 198 -17.72 -6.75 9.59
CA ALA A 198 -16.70 -6.11 8.79
C ALA A 198 -16.44 -6.91 7.52
N CYS A 199 -16.16 -6.23 6.40
CA CYS A 199 -15.81 -6.86 5.14
C CYS A 199 -14.70 -6.11 4.38
N GLY A 200 -14.19 -6.75 3.34
CA GLY A 200 -13.15 -6.22 2.46
C GLY A 200 -11.77 -6.14 3.13
N ASP A 201 -10.95 -5.22 2.67
CA ASP A 201 -9.55 -5.08 3.09
C ASP A 201 -9.37 -4.93 4.62
N LEU A 202 -10.41 -4.45 5.30
CA LEU A 202 -10.40 -4.29 6.76
C LEU A 202 -10.20 -5.62 7.49
N THR A 203 -10.71 -6.72 6.95
CA THR A 203 -10.61 -8.08 7.51
C THR A 203 -9.27 -8.75 7.20
N GLY A 204 -8.63 -8.37 6.10
CA GLY A 204 -7.36 -8.93 5.66
C GLY A 204 -7.42 -10.34 5.07
N TYR A 205 -8.61 -10.89 4.81
CA TYR A 205 -8.75 -12.18 4.13
C TYR A 205 -8.29 -12.12 2.69
N SER A 206 -8.74 -11.10 1.96
CA SER A 206 -8.38 -10.88 0.58
C SER A 206 -8.44 -9.38 0.29
N LEU A 207 -7.40 -8.86 -0.36
CA LEU A 207 -7.36 -7.44 -0.75
C LEU A 207 -7.88 -7.28 -2.19
N LEU A 208 -9.03 -7.91 -2.49
CA LEU A 208 -9.63 -7.95 -3.82
C LEU A 208 -11.09 -7.47 -3.74
N ALA A 209 -11.45 -6.52 -4.58
CA ALA A 209 -12.79 -5.91 -4.59
C ALA A 209 -13.91 -6.94 -4.78
N HIS A 210 -13.73 -7.93 -5.64
CA HIS A 210 -14.73 -8.97 -5.88
C HIS A 210 -14.88 -9.95 -4.70
N THR A 211 -13.88 -10.10 -3.84
CA THR A 211 -14.01 -10.84 -2.59
C THR A 211 -14.85 -10.03 -1.60
N ALA A 212 -14.54 -8.74 -1.43
CA ALA A 212 -15.29 -7.84 -0.55
C ALA A 212 -16.80 -7.76 -0.89
N VAL A 213 -17.16 -7.91 -2.18
CA VAL A 213 -18.57 -7.96 -2.61
C VAL A 213 -19.26 -9.24 -2.19
N ARG A 214 -18.52 -10.34 -1.96
CA ARG A 214 -19.08 -11.64 -1.55
C ARG A 214 -19.10 -11.85 -0.03
N GLU A 215 -18.24 -11.12 0.68
CA GLU A 215 -18.25 -11.04 2.14
C GLU A 215 -19.47 -10.28 2.65
#